data_f847db2da2e1da99ec48b8ee478329ff
#
_entry.id   f847db2da2e1da99ec48b8ee478329ff
#
_cell.length_a   1.000
_cell.length_b   1.000
_cell.length_c   1.000
_cell.angle_alpha   90.00
_cell.angle_beta   90.00
_cell.angle_gamma   90.00
#
_symmetry.space_group_name_H-M   'P 1'
#
loop_
_entity.id
_entity.type
_entity.pdbx_description
1 polymer ?
#
loop_
_entity_poly.entity_id
_entity_poly.type
_entity_poly.pdbx_seq_one_letter_code
_entity_poly.pdbx_strand_id
1 'polypeptide(L)'
;MRNQVLASIAALTLAIVPAAGQATKTAPKANTAPAAKATWTAPRTADGQIDLQGVWTNNTVTPLQRPRELAGKEFYTEAEFAKLQKNQQDRLANNYVEGEPPANHSGVPGAAAEYVHYDHAQFGLDWLQSTLAWNRRTSLIVGPDGRIPPLTPDAQKRVAAIAANGKGHEFDGPENRPLGSRCVVRDNVGPPLLPTRYNSNFRIAQSPGYVVIEAEEIHDSRVIRLDGRPHLPKNVRQWMGDSIGRWEGNTLVVDTTNFTDRAPFSGAQNLHVIERLTRTDQDTILYQFTVEDPGMWTKPWSGEIPVKKIAGPLWEYACHEANYGLENTLRGARVEDAEAAKKTK
;
A
#
# COMPACT_ATOMS: atom_id res chain seq x y z
N MET A 1 -38.16 -19.45 55.97
CA MET A 1 -38.59 -20.84 55.72
C MET A 1 -37.54 -21.42 54.75
N ARG A 2 -36.64 -22.02 55.29
CA ARG A 2 -36.02 -23.36 55.41
C ARG A 2 -36.63 -24.36 54.42
N ASN A 3 -35.78 -24.86 53.46
CA ASN A 3 -35.70 -26.29 53.21
C ASN A 3 -34.34 -26.64 52.58
N GLN A 4 -33.62 -27.48 53.29
CA GLN A 4 -32.41 -28.19 52.87
C GLN A 4 -32.84 -29.43 52.07
N VAL A 5 -32.04 -29.83 51.07
CA VAL A 5 -32.05 -31.21 50.57
C VAL A 5 -30.62 -31.70 50.51
N LEU A 6 -30.39 -32.80 51.16
CA LEU A 6 -29.16 -33.54 51.34
C LEU A 6 -28.76 -34.28 50.05
N ALA A 7 -27.49 -34.27 49.70
CA ALA A 7 -26.91 -35.11 48.68
C ALA A 7 -26.17 -36.30 49.32
N SER A 8 -26.52 -37.52 48.88
CA SER A 8 -25.89 -38.75 49.28
C SER A 8 -24.71 -39.10 48.42
N ILE A 9 -23.54 -39.36 49.01
CA ILE A 9 -22.34 -39.84 48.39
C ILE A 9 -22.36 -41.39 48.49
N ALA A 10 -22.31 -42.08 47.35
CA ALA A 10 -22.06 -43.52 47.26
C ALA A 10 -20.61 -43.76 46.80
N ALA A 11 -19.82 -44.34 47.67
CA ALA A 11 -18.46 -44.76 47.38
C ALA A 11 -18.46 -46.16 46.72
N LEU A 12 -17.89 -46.28 45.55
CA LEU A 12 -17.69 -47.57 44.85
C LEU A 12 -16.21 -47.95 44.94
N THR A 13 -15.91 -49.01 45.69
CA THR A 13 -14.59 -49.61 45.78
C THR A 13 -14.37 -50.57 44.61
N LEU A 14 -13.35 -50.31 43.80
CA LEU A 14 -12.95 -51.20 42.67
C LEU A 14 -11.75 -52.04 43.10
N ALA A 15 -11.90 -53.36 43.04
CA ALA A 15 -10.85 -54.33 43.28
C ALA A 15 -9.92 -54.45 42.06
N ILE A 16 -8.62 -54.41 42.30
CA ILE A 16 -7.58 -54.59 41.29
C ILE A 16 -7.25 -56.09 41.20
N VAL A 17 -7.38 -56.64 39.97
CA VAL A 17 -6.90 -57.98 39.61
C VAL A 17 -5.74 -57.81 38.60
N PRO A 18 -4.56 -58.42 38.82
CA PRO A 18 -3.48 -58.33 37.83
C PRO A 18 -3.71 -59.38 36.74
N ALA A 19 -3.84 -58.95 35.48
CA ALA A 19 -3.86 -59.82 34.31
C ALA A 19 -2.47 -59.81 33.63
N ALA A 20 -1.95 -61.00 33.45
CA ALA A 20 -0.68 -61.26 32.77
C ALA A 20 -0.70 -60.88 31.28
N GLY A 21 0.48 -60.51 30.78
CA GLY A 21 0.65 -59.97 29.46
C GLY A 21 0.32 -60.92 28.32
N GLN A 22 -0.28 -60.31 27.30
CA GLN A 22 -0.21 -60.84 25.92
C GLN A 22 0.33 -59.73 25.00
N ALA A 23 1.39 -60.01 24.28
CA ALA A 23 1.99 -59.17 23.24
C ALA A 23 1.03 -59.03 22.08
N THR A 24 0.45 -57.83 21.91
CA THR A 24 -0.34 -57.50 20.74
C THR A 24 0.57 -57.01 19.60
N LYS A 25 0.51 -57.71 18.49
CA LYS A 25 1.11 -57.31 17.19
C LYS A 25 0.61 -55.92 16.80
N THR A 26 1.52 -55.00 16.63
CA THR A 26 1.25 -53.67 16.10
C THR A 26 0.64 -53.76 14.70
N ALA A 27 -0.56 -53.32 14.54
CA ALA A 27 -1.20 -53.11 13.23
C ALA A 27 -0.50 -51.95 12.50
N PRO A 28 -0.36 -52.00 11.17
CA PRO A 28 0.27 -50.94 10.40
C PRO A 28 -0.56 -49.65 10.53
N LYS A 29 0.10 -48.53 10.87
CA LYS A 29 -0.50 -47.18 10.82
C LYS A 29 -1.08 -46.95 9.44
N ALA A 30 -2.38 -46.78 9.35
CA ALA A 30 -3.04 -46.26 8.16
C ALA A 30 -2.43 -44.88 7.85
N ASN A 31 -1.86 -44.75 6.65
CA ASN A 31 -1.50 -43.45 6.07
C ASN A 31 -2.79 -42.66 5.91
N THR A 32 -3.10 -41.78 6.85
CA THR A 32 -4.09 -40.74 6.65
C THR A 32 -3.56 -39.82 5.56
N ALA A 33 -4.21 -39.85 4.39
CA ALA A 33 -3.99 -38.86 3.36
C ALA A 33 -4.12 -37.46 3.96
N PRO A 34 -3.25 -36.51 3.58
CA PRO A 34 -3.36 -35.15 4.10
C PRO A 34 -4.76 -34.63 3.79
N ALA A 35 -5.45 -34.15 4.82
CA ALA A 35 -6.76 -33.52 4.69
C ALA A 35 -6.65 -32.44 3.61
N ALA A 36 -7.50 -32.52 2.57
CA ALA A 36 -7.57 -31.50 1.53
C ALA A 36 -7.75 -30.15 2.25
N LYS A 37 -6.85 -29.21 1.97
CA LYS A 37 -6.99 -27.84 2.50
C LYS A 37 -8.36 -27.36 2.09
N ALA A 38 -9.21 -27.01 3.07
CA ALA A 38 -10.50 -26.43 2.79
C ALA A 38 -10.28 -25.25 1.84
N THR A 39 -10.93 -25.27 0.68
CA THR A 39 -10.84 -24.18 -0.30
C THR A 39 -11.48 -22.96 0.33
N TRP A 40 -10.67 -21.93 0.64
CA TRP A 40 -11.17 -20.69 1.17
C TRP A 40 -12.14 -20.03 0.17
N THR A 41 -13.29 -19.56 0.65
CA THR A 41 -14.28 -18.88 -0.16
C THR A 41 -14.39 -17.44 0.30
N ALA A 42 -14.28 -16.51 -0.65
CA ALA A 42 -14.39 -15.08 -0.34
C ALA A 42 -15.77 -14.74 0.24
N PRO A 43 -15.85 -14.02 1.35
CA PRO A 43 -17.11 -13.53 1.89
C PRO A 43 -17.81 -12.62 0.90
N ARG A 44 -19.13 -12.46 1.07
CA ARG A 44 -19.94 -11.58 0.22
C ARG A 44 -20.67 -10.54 1.08
N THR A 45 -20.88 -9.39 0.48
CA THR A 45 -21.74 -8.33 1.00
C THR A 45 -23.22 -8.74 0.93
N ALA A 46 -24.09 -7.98 1.56
CA ALA A 46 -25.54 -8.27 1.58
C ALA A 46 -26.18 -8.27 0.16
N ASP A 47 -25.61 -7.51 -0.77
CA ASP A 47 -26.01 -7.46 -2.18
C ASP A 47 -25.30 -8.52 -3.07
N GLY A 48 -24.58 -9.46 -2.45
CA GLY A 48 -23.99 -10.62 -3.09
C GLY A 48 -22.63 -10.39 -3.78
N GLN A 49 -22.07 -9.21 -3.73
CA GLN A 49 -20.74 -8.91 -4.26
C GLN A 49 -19.64 -9.51 -3.37
N ILE A 50 -18.45 -9.74 -3.93
CA ILE A 50 -17.30 -10.11 -3.08
C ILE A 50 -17.02 -8.98 -2.10
N ASP A 51 -16.92 -9.32 -0.82
CA ASP A 51 -16.63 -8.35 0.23
C ASP A 51 -15.14 -7.97 0.22
N LEU A 52 -14.84 -6.76 -0.23
CA LEU A 52 -13.52 -6.13 -0.21
C LEU A 52 -13.40 -5.13 0.96
N GLN A 53 -14.45 -4.94 1.76
CA GLN A 53 -14.49 -3.92 2.78
C GLN A 53 -13.44 -4.13 3.86
N GLY A 54 -12.98 -3.02 4.40
CA GLY A 54 -12.01 -3.01 5.50
C GLY A 54 -10.90 -2.00 5.30
N VAL A 55 -9.95 -2.03 6.21
CA VAL A 55 -8.72 -1.24 6.12
C VAL A 55 -7.59 -2.14 5.64
N TRP A 56 -6.88 -1.66 4.66
CA TRP A 56 -5.85 -2.39 3.94
C TRP A 56 -4.58 -1.56 3.86
N THR A 57 -3.43 -2.23 3.73
CA THR A 57 -2.16 -1.56 3.48
C THR A 57 -1.50 -2.10 2.21
N ASN A 58 -0.93 -1.21 1.42
CA ASN A 58 -0.02 -1.57 0.34
C ASN A 58 1.45 -1.28 0.71
N ASN A 59 1.72 -0.96 1.98
CA ASN A 59 3.07 -0.74 2.47
C ASN A 59 3.97 -1.95 2.16
N THR A 60 5.09 -1.71 1.50
CA THR A 60 5.97 -2.79 1.03
C THR A 60 7.44 -2.37 0.97
N VAL A 61 8.30 -3.35 1.14
CA VAL A 61 9.75 -3.22 0.89
C VAL A 61 10.13 -3.66 -0.52
N THR A 62 9.18 -4.17 -1.31
CA THR A 62 9.39 -4.53 -2.71
C THR A 62 9.50 -3.25 -3.54
N PRO A 63 10.60 -3.02 -4.26
CA PRO A 63 10.77 -1.82 -5.06
C PRO A 63 9.78 -1.79 -6.24
N LEU A 64 9.34 -0.60 -6.65
CA LEU A 64 8.48 -0.45 -7.82
C LEU A 64 9.12 -1.08 -9.06
N GLN A 65 10.35 -0.73 -9.36
CA GLN A 65 11.12 -1.27 -10.47
C GLN A 65 12.22 -2.18 -9.96
N ARG A 66 12.50 -3.27 -10.70
CA ARG A 66 13.57 -4.23 -10.36
C ARG A 66 14.93 -3.56 -10.29
N PRO A 67 15.66 -3.73 -9.19
CA PRO A 67 17.04 -3.28 -9.09
C PRO A 67 17.91 -3.90 -10.20
N ARG A 68 18.91 -3.17 -10.65
CA ARG A 68 19.77 -3.63 -11.77
C ARG A 68 20.53 -4.91 -11.44
N GLU A 69 20.93 -5.05 -10.19
CA GLU A 69 21.63 -6.25 -9.66
C GLU A 69 20.74 -7.50 -9.65
N LEU A 70 19.42 -7.34 -9.77
CA LEU A 70 18.45 -8.43 -9.87
C LEU A 70 17.89 -8.58 -11.30
N ALA A 71 18.56 -8.02 -12.31
CA ALA A 71 18.13 -8.14 -13.69
C ALA A 71 17.94 -9.61 -14.10
N GLY A 72 16.80 -9.91 -14.76
CA GLY A 72 16.44 -11.28 -15.14
C GLY A 72 15.89 -12.16 -14.00
N LYS A 73 15.92 -11.70 -12.74
CA LYS A 73 15.43 -12.47 -11.59
C LYS A 73 14.07 -11.93 -11.16
N GLU A 74 13.00 -12.54 -11.62
CA GLU A 74 11.64 -12.09 -11.33
C GLU A 74 11.21 -12.39 -9.87
N PHE A 75 11.67 -13.51 -9.32
CA PHE A 75 11.34 -13.95 -7.96
C PHE A 75 12.58 -14.31 -7.15
N TYR A 76 12.55 -13.97 -5.88
CA TYR A 76 13.46 -14.55 -4.89
C TYR A 76 13.15 -16.03 -4.72
N THR A 77 14.18 -16.83 -4.42
CA THR A 77 13.98 -18.19 -3.89
C THR A 77 13.32 -18.12 -2.52
N GLU A 78 12.78 -19.24 -2.04
CA GLU A 78 12.20 -19.29 -0.69
C GLU A 78 13.21 -18.93 0.39
N ALA A 79 14.45 -19.43 0.27
CA ALA A 79 15.53 -19.15 1.23
C ALA A 79 15.92 -17.66 1.24
N GLU A 80 16.01 -17.02 0.07
CA GLU A 80 16.30 -15.59 -0.02
C GLU A 80 15.17 -14.75 0.57
N PHE A 81 13.92 -15.12 0.27
CA PHE A 81 12.77 -14.42 0.81
C PHE A 81 12.67 -14.58 2.33
N ALA A 82 12.89 -15.78 2.86
CA ALA A 82 12.95 -16.02 4.30
C ALA A 82 14.03 -15.17 4.99
N LYS A 83 15.21 -15.01 4.35
CA LYS A 83 16.26 -14.12 4.84
C LYS A 83 15.83 -12.65 4.84
N LEU A 84 15.12 -12.19 3.80
CA LEU A 84 14.58 -10.83 3.74
C LEU A 84 13.54 -10.59 4.84
N GLN A 85 12.65 -11.57 5.08
CA GLN A 85 11.66 -11.51 6.16
C GLN A 85 12.33 -11.42 7.53
N LYS A 86 13.35 -12.27 7.78
CA LYS A 86 14.12 -12.20 9.01
C LYS A 86 14.80 -10.85 9.19
N ASN A 87 15.47 -10.33 8.16
CA ASN A 87 16.13 -9.04 8.22
C ASN A 87 15.14 -7.91 8.56
N GLN A 88 13.93 -7.98 8.03
CA GLN A 88 12.88 -7.00 8.34
C GLN A 88 12.40 -7.11 9.79
N GLN A 89 12.22 -8.34 10.29
CA GLN A 89 11.89 -8.57 11.69
C GLN A 89 13.01 -8.08 12.63
N ASP A 90 14.26 -8.33 12.29
CA ASP A 90 15.40 -7.86 13.07
C ASP A 90 15.47 -6.31 13.08
N ARG A 91 15.15 -5.65 11.97
CA ARG A 91 15.04 -4.18 11.92
C ARG A 91 13.93 -3.65 12.82
N LEU A 92 12.75 -4.27 12.77
CA LEU A 92 11.63 -3.90 13.64
C LEU A 92 12.00 -4.05 15.12
N ALA A 93 12.66 -5.16 15.48
CA ALA A 93 13.08 -5.43 16.84
C ALA A 93 14.16 -4.45 17.33
N ASN A 94 15.13 -4.09 16.47
CA ASN A 94 16.24 -3.22 16.83
C ASN A 94 15.89 -1.72 16.85
N ASN A 95 14.82 -1.29 16.15
CA ASN A 95 14.36 0.10 16.18
C ASN A 95 13.46 0.42 17.40
N TYR A 96 13.07 -0.59 18.16
CA TYR A 96 12.32 -0.46 19.42
C TYR A 96 13.22 -0.56 20.65
N VAL A 97 14.40 0.04 20.63
CA VAL A 97 15.17 0.21 21.85
C VAL A 97 14.68 1.50 22.52
N GLU A 98 13.86 1.33 23.54
CA GLU A 98 13.39 2.42 24.41
C GLU A 98 14.61 3.17 24.97
N GLY A 99 14.81 4.41 24.53
CA GLY A 99 15.81 5.33 25.11
C GLY A 99 17.12 5.53 24.36
N GLU A 100 17.43 4.80 23.29
CA GLU A 100 18.61 5.12 22.46
C GLU A 100 18.20 5.67 21.08
N PRO A 101 18.71 6.84 20.67
CA PRO A 101 18.49 7.31 19.32
C PRO A 101 19.16 6.36 18.33
N PRO A 102 18.49 5.95 17.24
CA PRO A 102 19.11 5.12 16.20
C PRO A 102 20.33 5.86 15.63
N ALA A 103 21.46 5.16 15.62
CA ALA A 103 22.79 5.72 15.37
C ALA A 103 23.02 6.41 14.01
N ASN A 104 22.01 6.52 13.13
CA ASN A 104 22.16 7.00 11.75
C ASN A 104 20.99 7.82 11.17
N HIS A 105 20.30 8.64 11.97
CA HIS A 105 19.15 9.41 11.46
C HIS A 105 19.44 10.88 11.13
N SER A 106 20.64 11.38 11.34
CA SER A 106 21.01 12.71 10.85
C SER A 106 21.88 12.57 9.60
N GLY A 107 21.26 12.63 8.43
CA GLY A 107 21.98 12.89 7.18
C GLY A 107 22.55 14.32 7.11
N VAL A 108 22.61 15.03 8.23
CA VAL A 108 23.17 16.39 8.35
C VAL A 108 24.41 16.32 9.23
N PRO A 109 25.63 16.44 8.66
CA PRO A 109 26.84 16.56 9.44
C PRO A 109 26.78 17.80 10.35
N GLY A 110 26.93 17.62 11.66
CA GLY A 110 27.00 18.72 12.63
C GLY A 110 25.69 19.12 13.32
N ALA A 111 24.60 18.39 13.16
CA ALA A 111 23.40 18.61 13.97
C ALA A 111 23.69 18.20 15.43
N ALA A 112 23.55 19.16 16.34
CA ALA A 112 23.73 18.95 17.76
C ALA A 112 22.73 17.95 18.32
N ALA A 113 23.10 17.26 19.38
CA ALA A 113 22.35 16.19 20.06
C ALA A 113 20.99 16.61 20.68
N GLU A 114 20.50 17.78 20.38
CA GLU A 114 19.26 18.37 20.91
C GLU A 114 18.08 18.31 19.94
N TYR A 115 18.23 17.57 18.82
CA TYR A 115 17.08 17.35 17.93
C TYR A 115 16.11 16.38 18.61
N VAL A 116 14.93 16.87 18.91
CA VAL A 116 13.76 16.04 19.17
C VAL A 116 13.64 15.09 17.97
N HIS A 117 13.99 13.82 18.16
CA HIS A 117 13.85 12.81 17.13
C HIS A 117 12.37 12.67 16.82
N TYR A 118 11.95 13.25 15.72
CA TYR A 118 10.64 13.03 15.15
C TYR A 118 10.68 11.65 14.48
N ASP A 119 10.56 10.62 15.30
CA ASP A 119 10.52 9.25 14.81
C ASP A 119 9.06 8.90 14.53
N HIS A 120 8.72 8.75 13.26
CA HIS A 120 7.40 8.31 12.84
C HIS A 120 7.03 6.95 13.46
N ALA A 121 8.02 6.12 13.80
CA ALA A 121 7.80 4.85 14.49
C ALA A 121 7.12 5.01 15.85
N GLN A 122 7.37 6.10 16.57
CA GLN A 122 6.74 6.40 17.85
C GLN A 122 5.22 6.61 17.73
N PHE A 123 4.75 6.97 16.54
CA PHE A 123 3.34 7.24 16.27
C PHE A 123 2.64 6.09 15.55
N GLY A 124 3.31 4.96 15.33
CA GLY A 124 2.74 3.81 14.62
C GLY A 124 2.46 4.08 13.12
N LEU A 125 2.98 5.17 12.57
CA LEU A 125 2.73 5.64 11.21
C LEU A 125 3.86 5.26 10.25
N ASP A 126 4.61 4.21 10.55
CA ASP A 126 5.90 4.01 9.91
C ASP A 126 5.89 2.96 8.80
N TRP A 127 6.81 3.16 7.83
CA TRP A 127 7.36 2.14 6.93
C TRP A 127 7.93 0.90 7.67
N LEU A 128 8.05 0.97 9.01
CA LEU A 128 8.31 -0.12 9.92
C LEU A 128 7.04 -0.88 10.36
N GLN A 129 5.90 -0.65 9.73
CA GLN A 129 4.70 -1.45 10.03
C GLN A 129 5.04 -2.93 9.94
N SER A 130 4.60 -3.68 10.93
CA SER A 130 4.79 -5.14 11.01
C SER A 130 4.11 -5.88 9.87
N THR A 131 3.04 -5.28 9.31
CA THR A 131 2.30 -5.84 8.18
C THR A 131 2.80 -5.23 6.88
N LEU A 132 3.38 -6.07 6.01
CA LEU A 132 3.88 -5.68 4.70
C LEU A 132 3.12 -6.37 3.58
N ALA A 133 2.80 -5.59 2.55
CA ALA A 133 2.22 -6.06 1.29
C ALA A 133 3.34 -6.55 0.36
N TRP A 134 3.91 -7.70 0.62
CA TRP A 134 4.99 -8.27 -0.17
C TRP A 134 4.84 -9.77 -0.41
N ASN A 135 5.52 -10.23 -1.43
CA ASN A 135 5.68 -11.62 -1.78
C ASN A 135 7.11 -11.85 -2.28
N ARG A 136 7.37 -12.96 -2.94
CA ARG A 136 8.72 -13.28 -3.47
C ARG A 136 9.15 -12.47 -4.69
N ARG A 137 8.34 -11.54 -5.19
CA ARG A 137 8.71 -10.71 -6.36
C ARG A 137 9.84 -9.74 -6.02
N THR A 138 10.71 -9.54 -7.00
CA THR A 138 11.84 -8.60 -6.90
C THR A 138 11.48 -7.17 -7.32
N SER A 139 10.26 -6.98 -7.85
CA SER A 139 9.68 -5.68 -8.22
C SER A 139 8.16 -5.76 -8.21
N LEU A 140 7.49 -4.62 -7.98
CA LEU A 140 6.05 -4.52 -8.15
C LEU A 140 5.65 -4.58 -9.63
N ILE A 141 6.46 -3.98 -10.52
CA ILE A 141 6.25 -4.12 -11.97
C ILE A 141 6.45 -5.56 -12.37
N VAL A 142 5.45 -6.12 -13.06
CA VAL A 142 5.47 -7.50 -13.56
C VAL A 142 6.17 -7.60 -14.92
N GLY A 143 6.60 -8.80 -15.26
CA GLY A 143 7.28 -9.11 -16.50
C GLY A 143 8.79 -9.26 -16.36
N PRO A 144 9.46 -9.74 -17.43
CA PRO A 144 10.86 -10.15 -17.37
C PRO A 144 11.80 -9.02 -16.97
N ASP A 145 11.54 -7.80 -17.43
CA ASP A 145 12.37 -6.64 -17.13
C ASP A 145 12.05 -6.09 -15.72
N GLY A 146 10.83 -6.21 -15.25
CA GLY A 146 10.35 -5.64 -13.98
C GLY A 146 10.53 -4.11 -13.91
N ARG A 147 10.40 -3.42 -15.03
CA ARG A 147 10.68 -1.98 -15.17
C ARG A 147 9.59 -1.29 -15.99
N ILE A 148 9.40 0.00 -15.70
CA ILE A 148 8.57 0.87 -16.55
C ILE A 148 9.27 0.99 -17.90
N PRO A 149 8.54 0.84 -19.03
CA PRO A 149 9.11 0.98 -20.37
C PRO A 149 9.60 2.41 -20.62
N PRO A 150 10.52 2.59 -21.59
CA PRO A 150 11.00 3.90 -21.96
C PRO A 150 9.87 4.84 -22.40
N LEU A 151 10.06 6.13 -22.14
CA LEU A 151 9.21 7.17 -22.68
C LEU A 151 9.34 7.23 -24.22
N THR A 152 8.26 7.60 -24.89
CA THR A 152 8.33 7.95 -26.32
C THR A 152 9.22 9.19 -26.52
N PRO A 153 9.81 9.40 -27.71
CA PRO A 153 10.62 10.59 -27.97
C PRO A 153 9.89 11.91 -27.70
N ASP A 154 8.59 11.97 -28.00
CA ASP A 154 7.79 13.17 -27.76
C ASP A 154 7.46 13.35 -26.26
N ALA A 155 7.23 12.27 -25.52
CA ALA A 155 7.10 12.34 -24.09
C ALA A 155 8.39 12.81 -23.40
N GLN A 156 9.56 12.33 -23.87
CA GLN A 156 10.85 12.79 -23.35
C GLN A 156 11.01 14.31 -23.53
N LYS A 157 10.64 14.84 -24.70
CA LYS A 157 10.67 16.30 -24.96
C LYS A 157 9.71 17.05 -24.04
N ARG A 158 8.47 16.55 -23.89
CA ARG A 158 7.48 17.21 -23.00
C ARG A 158 7.94 17.23 -21.55
N VAL A 159 8.38 16.08 -21.01
CA VAL A 159 8.87 15.99 -19.63
C VAL A 159 10.09 16.87 -19.43
N ALA A 160 11.04 16.89 -20.37
CA ALA A 160 12.19 17.77 -20.32
C ALA A 160 11.79 19.26 -20.35
N ALA A 161 10.80 19.64 -21.17
CA ALA A 161 10.28 21.00 -21.21
C ALA A 161 9.60 21.40 -19.90
N ILE A 162 8.78 20.52 -19.30
CA ILE A 162 8.16 20.75 -17.98
C ILE A 162 9.25 20.98 -16.93
N ALA A 163 10.28 20.13 -16.89
CA ALA A 163 11.38 20.26 -15.96
C ALA A 163 12.19 21.57 -16.17
N ALA A 164 12.47 21.92 -17.44
CA ALA A 164 13.19 23.14 -17.78
C ALA A 164 12.41 24.40 -17.42
N ASN A 165 11.10 24.41 -17.68
CA ASN A 165 10.22 25.54 -17.33
C ASN A 165 10.03 25.71 -15.81
N GLY A 166 10.14 24.62 -15.05
CA GLY A 166 10.07 24.67 -13.59
C GLY A 166 11.38 25.07 -12.93
N LYS A 167 12.51 24.92 -13.62
CA LYS A 167 13.83 25.15 -13.04
C LYS A 167 14.06 26.63 -12.71
N GLY A 168 14.35 26.91 -11.46
CA GLY A 168 14.52 28.28 -10.94
C GLY A 168 13.21 28.98 -10.60
N HIS A 169 12.07 28.28 -10.79
CA HIS A 169 10.73 28.77 -10.51
C HIS A 169 10.02 27.96 -9.40
N GLU A 170 10.75 27.04 -8.76
CA GLU A 170 10.20 26.10 -7.79
C GLU A 170 9.57 26.80 -6.58
N PHE A 171 9.99 28.03 -6.31
CA PHE A 171 9.58 28.81 -5.14
C PHE A 171 8.84 30.12 -5.49
N ASP A 172 8.48 30.35 -6.74
CA ASP A 172 7.79 31.59 -7.16
C ASP A 172 6.43 31.73 -6.49
N GLY A 173 5.72 30.63 -6.37
CA GLY A 173 4.42 30.59 -5.69
C GLY A 173 4.02 29.19 -5.24
N PRO A 174 2.91 29.06 -4.52
CA PRO A 174 2.41 27.75 -4.08
C PRO A 174 2.10 26.82 -5.26
N GLU A 175 1.66 27.32 -6.42
CA GLU A 175 1.34 26.55 -7.61
C GLU A 175 2.56 25.90 -8.26
N ASN A 176 3.76 26.38 -7.95
CA ASN A 176 5.02 25.83 -8.43
C ASN A 176 5.52 24.67 -7.52
N ARG A 177 4.90 24.50 -6.36
CA ARG A 177 5.24 23.42 -5.42
C ARG A 177 4.56 22.10 -5.83
N PRO A 178 5.15 20.94 -5.46
CA PRO A 178 4.54 19.63 -5.68
C PRO A 178 3.13 19.55 -5.11
N LEU A 179 2.25 18.81 -5.78
CA LEU A 179 0.84 18.66 -5.39
C LEU A 179 0.70 18.13 -3.95
N GLY A 180 1.54 17.19 -3.54
CA GLY A 180 1.53 16.66 -2.17
C GLY A 180 1.91 17.71 -1.12
N SER A 181 2.87 18.59 -1.39
CA SER A 181 3.21 19.71 -0.49
C SER A 181 2.09 20.73 -0.36
N ARG A 182 1.19 20.78 -1.33
CA ARG A 182 0.00 21.64 -1.38
C ARG A 182 -1.26 20.96 -0.84
N CYS A 183 -1.13 19.74 -0.36
CA CYS A 183 -2.28 18.92 0.08
C CYS A 183 -3.37 18.73 -0.98
N VAL A 184 -3.00 18.65 -2.26
CA VAL A 184 -3.95 18.49 -3.37
C VAL A 184 -4.19 17.04 -3.68
N VAL A 185 -3.11 16.26 -3.93
CA VAL A 185 -3.17 14.81 -4.20
C VAL A 185 -1.79 14.20 -4.00
N ARG A 186 -1.76 12.92 -3.61
CA ARG A 186 -0.53 12.11 -3.48
C ARG A 186 -0.64 10.84 -4.31
N ASP A 187 0.51 10.23 -4.61
CA ASP A 187 0.60 9.06 -5.50
C ASP A 187 -0.07 7.80 -4.92
N ASN A 188 -0.25 7.70 -3.59
CA ASN A 188 -0.87 6.55 -2.93
C ASN A 188 -2.40 6.52 -3.03
N VAL A 189 -3.02 7.60 -3.47
CA VAL A 189 -4.47 7.66 -3.67
C VAL A 189 -4.89 6.93 -4.95
N GLY A 190 -3.97 6.83 -5.90
CA GLY A 190 -4.19 6.15 -7.18
C GLY A 190 -5.11 6.90 -8.13
N PRO A 191 -5.57 6.22 -9.19
CA PRO A 191 -5.00 4.98 -9.72
C PRO A 191 -3.68 5.20 -10.48
N PRO A 192 -2.75 4.25 -10.40
CA PRO A 192 -2.76 3.07 -9.56
C PRO A 192 -2.43 3.39 -8.08
N LEU A 193 -2.87 2.53 -7.15
CA LEU A 193 -2.54 2.61 -5.72
C LEU A 193 -1.08 2.21 -5.50
N LEU A 194 -0.16 3.15 -5.68
CA LEU A 194 1.26 2.91 -5.45
C LEU A 194 1.63 3.10 -3.98
N PRO A 195 2.51 2.26 -3.43
CA PRO A 195 2.96 2.41 -2.06
C PRO A 195 3.78 3.69 -1.88
N THR A 196 3.56 4.38 -0.78
CA THR A 196 4.38 5.50 -0.31
C THR A 196 5.27 5.06 0.84
N ARG A 197 6.09 5.98 1.36
CA ARG A 197 7.00 5.65 2.47
C ARG A 197 6.28 5.52 3.81
N TYR A 198 5.13 6.19 3.96
CA TYR A 198 4.31 6.17 5.17
C TYR A 198 2.85 6.42 4.79
N ASN A 199 1.92 6.14 5.70
CA ASN A 199 0.47 6.26 5.46
C ASN A 199 0.00 5.53 4.19
N SER A 200 0.62 4.37 3.91
CA SER A 200 0.25 3.51 2.77
C SER A 200 -0.99 2.66 3.07
N ASN A 201 -1.91 3.20 3.86
CA ASN A 201 -3.14 2.53 4.24
C ASN A 201 -4.31 3.14 3.47
N PHE A 202 -5.32 2.32 3.22
CA PHE A 202 -6.54 2.77 2.59
C PHE A 202 -7.73 1.94 3.07
N ARG A 203 -8.91 2.54 3.03
CA ARG A 203 -10.17 1.88 3.33
C ARG A 203 -10.92 1.61 2.04
N ILE A 204 -11.49 0.41 1.94
CA ILE A 204 -12.50 0.09 0.92
C ILE A 204 -13.85 0.03 1.60
N ALA A 205 -14.81 0.79 1.10
CA ALA A 205 -16.22 0.73 1.45
C ALA A 205 -17.04 0.34 0.23
N GLN A 206 -18.09 -0.46 0.44
CA GLN A 206 -19.00 -0.90 -0.64
C GLN A 206 -20.44 -0.57 -0.29
N SER A 207 -21.17 -0.16 -1.28
CA SER A 207 -22.62 0.00 -1.23
C SER A 207 -23.22 -0.43 -2.57
N PRO A 208 -24.54 -0.68 -2.66
CA PRO A 208 -25.16 -0.99 -3.95
C PRO A 208 -24.81 0.06 -5.00
N GLY A 209 -24.19 -0.36 -6.09
CA GLY A 209 -23.79 0.50 -7.21
C GLY A 209 -22.50 1.30 -7.06
N TYR A 210 -21.79 1.20 -5.91
CA TYR A 210 -20.58 1.98 -5.68
C TYR A 210 -19.53 1.20 -4.85
N VAL A 211 -18.27 1.47 -5.18
CA VAL A 211 -17.12 1.17 -4.31
C VAL A 211 -16.37 2.47 -4.07
N VAL A 212 -15.97 2.72 -2.82
CA VAL A 212 -15.15 3.88 -2.45
C VAL A 212 -13.83 3.38 -1.92
N ILE A 213 -12.74 3.94 -2.44
CA ILE A 213 -11.38 3.75 -1.92
C ILE A 213 -10.93 5.08 -1.33
N GLU A 214 -10.69 5.08 -0.02
CA GLU A 214 -10.24 6.25 0.73
C GLU A 214 -8.81 6.00 1.20
N ALA A 215 -7.87 6.84 0.77
CA ALA A 215 -6.48 6.79 1.22
C ALA A 215 -6.33 7.50 2.56
N GLU A 216 -5.45 6.98 3.42
CA GLU A 216 -5.12 7.62 4.70
C GLU A 216 -4.40 8.94 4.47
N GLU A 217 -3.40 8.96 3.59
CA GLU A 217 -2.65 10.16 3.27
C GLU A 217 -3.53 11.14 2.49
N ILE A 218 -3.68 12.36 3.01
CA ILE A 218 -4.55 13.45 2.50
C ILE A 218 -6.06 13.09 2.54
N HIS A 219 -6.46 11.91 3.04
CA HIS A 219 -7.83 11.38 3.11
C HIS A 219 -8.64 11.55 1.82
N ASP A 220 -7.97 11.51 0.68
CA ASP A 220 -8.62 11.54 -0.62
C ASP A 220 -9.48 10.29 -0.84
N SER A 221 -10.67 10.49 -1.39
CA SER A 221 -11.63 9.42 -1.64
C SER A 221 -11.95 9.32 -3.12
N ARG A 222 -11.76 8.12 -3.67
CA ARG A 222 -12.09 7.79 -5.05
C ARG A 222 -13.37 6.98 -5.12
N VAL A 223 -14.39 7.52 -5.77
CA VAL A 223 -15.69 6.87 -5.98
C VAL A 223 -15.67 6.12 -7.31
N ILE A 224 -15.91 4.82 -7.26
CA ILE A 224 -15.98 3.91 -8.40
C ILE A 224 -17.45 3.57 -8.62
N ARG A 225 -18.00 3.96 -9.76
CA ARG A 225 -19.40 3.69 -10.14
C ARG A 225 -19.53 2.30 -10.75
N LEU A 226 -20.53 1.54 -10.30
CA LEU A 226 -20.83 0.18 -10.80
C LEU A 226 -22.14 0.13 -11.62
N ASP A 227 -22.69 1.27 -11.99
CA ASP A 227 -24.01 1.42 -12.59
C ASP A 227 -24.04 1.21 -14.13
N GLY A 228 -22.90 0.88 -14.72
CA GLY A 228 -22.78 0.61 -16.16
C GLY A 228 -22.83 1.85 -17.05
N ARG A 229 -22.95 3.07 -16.49
CA ARG A 229 -22.85 4.30 -17.29
C ARG A 229 -21.43 4.47 -17.85
N PRO A 230 -21.30 5.06 -19.05
CA PRO A 230 -19.97 5.34 -19.62
C PRO A 230 -19.20 6.37 -18.80
N HIS A 231 -17.94 6.50 -19.11
CA HIS A 231 -17.11 7.59 -18.59
C HIS A 231 -17.68 8.97 -18.90
N LEU A 232 -17.34 9.94 -18.05
CA LEU A 232 -17.63 11.35 -18.30
C LEU A 232 -17.02 11.81 -19.63
N PRO A 233 -17.55 12.89 -20.23
CA PRO A 233 -16.95 13.48 -21.43
C PRO A 233 -15.45 13.79 -21.22
N LYS A 234 -14.63 13.61 -22.25
CA LYS A 234 -13.15 13.75 -22.17
C LYS A 234 -12.66 15.13 -21.71
N ASN A 235 -13.48 16.16 -21.80
CA ASN A 235 -13.19 17.50 -21.32
C ASN A 235 -13.43 17.67 -19.80
N VAL A 236 -14.07 16.70 -19.14
CA VAL A 236 -14.24 16.68 -17.68
C VAL A 236 -13.09 15.87 -17.09
N ARG A 237 -12.06 16.56 -16.63
CA ARG A 237 -10.85 15.96 -16.10
C ARG A 237 -10.75 16.14 -14.59
N GLN A 238 -10.27 15.12 -13.90
CA GLN A 238 -10.13 15.09 -12.45
C GLN A 238 -8.72 14.67 -12.04
N TRP A 239 -8.31 15.00 -10.83
CA TRP A 239 -6.99 14.63 -10.30
C TRP A 239 -6.78 13.11 -10.30
N MET A 240 -7.79 12.36 -9.86
CA MET A 240 -7.77 10.90 -9.79
C MET A 240 -8.50 10.22 -10.96
N GLY A 241 -8.83 10.99 -12.00
CA GLY A 241 -9.61 10.49 -13.13
C GLY A 241 -11.06 10.18 -12.80
N ASP A 242 -11.79 9.70 -13.81
CA ASP A 242 -13.15 9.18 -13.70
C ASP A 242 -13.12 7.65 -13.70
N SER A 243 -13.52 7.05 -12.60
CA SER A 243 -13.47 5.59 -12.38
C SER A 243 -14.85 4.96 -12.54
N ILE A 244 -14.93 3.95 -13.40
CA ILE A 244 -16.06 3.04 -13.49
C ILE A 244 -15.61 1.61 -13.19
N GLY A 245 -16.48 0.81 -12.58
CA GLY A 245 -16.14 -0.55 -12.19
C GLY A 245 -17.16 -1.57 -12.66
N ARG A 246 -16.71 -2.81 -12.73
CA ARG A 246 -17.55 -3.98 -12.98
C ARG A 246 -16.98 -5.20 -12.28
N TRP A 247 -17.84 -6.14 -12.00
CA TRP A 247 -17.41 -7.43 -11.46
C TRP A 247 -17.17 -8.44 -12.61
N GLU A 248 -16.00 -9.06 -12.59
CA GLU A 248 -15.65 -10.20 -13.43
C GLU A 248 -15.44 -11.42 -12.52
N GLY A 249 -16.49 -12.22 -12.30
CA GLY A 249 -16.47 -13.29 -11.32
C GLY A 249 -16.20 -12.76 -9.91
N ASN A 250 -15.07 -13.12 -9.32
CA ASN A 250 -14.66 -12.69 -7.97
C ASN A 250 -13.70 -11.49 -7.97
N THR A 251 -13.52 -10.85 -9.12
CA THR A 251 -12.59 -9.70 -9.28
C THR A 251 -13.37 -8.44 -9.58
N LEU A 252 -13.14 -7.39 -8.80
CA LEU A 252 -13.54 -6.03 -9.16
C LEU A 252 -12.54 -5.50 -10.19
N VAL A 253 -13.03 -5.15 -11.38
CA VAL A 253 -12.25 -4.48 -12.42
C VAL A 253 -12.65 -3.02 -12.45
N VAL A 254 -11.67 -2.14 -12.32
CA VAL A 254 -11.85 -0.69 -12.36
C VAL A 254 -11.15 -0.13 -13.58
N ASP A 255 -11.87 0.66 -14.35
CA ASP A 255 -11.39 1.35 -15.53
C ASP A 255 -11.39 2.85 -15.24
N THR A 256 -10.25 3.52 -15.40
CA THR A 256 -10.11 4.94 -15.07
C THR A 256 -9.44 5.72 -16.19
N THR A 257 -10.10 6.80 -16.60
CA THR A 257 -9.64 7.74 -17.62
C THR A 257 -9.84 9.19 -17.15
N ASN A 258 -9.71 10.16 -18.04
CA ASN A 258 -10.02 11.57 -17.77
C ASN A 258 -9.21 12.20 -16.63
N PHE A 259 -7.95 11.81 -16.52
CA PHE A 259 -7.00 12.45 -15.61
C PHE A 259 -6.63 13.86 -16.07
N THR A 260 -6.24 14.72 -15.13
CA THR A 260 -5.52 15.94 -15.48
C THR A 260 -4.13 15.56 -16.03
N ASP A 261 -3.50 16.46 -16.75
CA ASP A 261 -2.14 16.28 -17.30
C ASP A 261 -1.02 16.40 -16.22
N ARG A 262 -1.40 16.64 -14.96
CA ARG A 262 -0.49 16.89 -13.83
C ARG A 262 -0.40 15.73 -12.84
N ALA A 263 -1.37 14.82 -12.84
CA ALA A 263 -1.42 13.70 -11.89
C ALA A 263 -2.09 12.48 -12.55
N PRO A 264 -1.71 11.25 -12.16
CA PRO A 264 -0.60 10.90 -11.27
C PRO A 264 0.78 10.99 -11.96
N PHE A 265 0.83 10.93 -13.29
CA PHE A 265 2.07 10.97 -14.08
C PHE A 265 2.15 12.28 -14.87
N SER A 266 2.98 13.20 -14.40
CA SER A 266 3.15 14.50 -15.05
C SER A 266 3.55 14.36 -16.52
N GLY A 267 2.80 15.03 -17.41
CA GLY A 267 2.98 14.97 -18.86
C GLY A 267 2.24 13.86 -19.58
N ALA A 268 1.56 12.96 -18.86
CA ALA A 268 0.63 11.98 -19.44
C ALA A 268 -0.66 12.69 -19.84
N GLN A 269 -1.07 12.55 -21.12
CA GLN A 269 -2.22 13.28 -21.67
C GLN A 269 -3.46 12.41 -21.89
N ASN A 270 -3.23 11.11 -22.12
CA ASN A 270 -4.27 10.13 -22.41
C ASN A 270 -4.14 8.92 -21.48
N LEU A 271 -3.82 9.21 -20.23
CA LEU A 271 -3.64 8.18 -19.23
C LEU A 271 -4.91 7.34 -19.07
N HIS A 272 -4.73 6.03 -19.15
CA HIS A 272 -5.73 5.02 -18.90
C HIS A 272 -5.17 4.01 -17.91
N VAL A 273 -5.89 3.75 -16.83
CA VAL A 273 -5.49 2.81 -15.81
C VAL A 273 -6.58 1.78 -15.61
N ILE A 274 -6.21 0.51 -15.74
CA ILE A 274 -7.08 -0.63 -15.44
C ILE A 274 -6.58 -1.26 -14.15
N GLU A 275 -7.45 -1.41 -13.16
CA GLU A 275 -7.13 -2.04 -11.88
C GLU A 275 -7.98 -3.29 -11.68
N ARG A 276 -7.44 -4.27 -10.99
CA ARG A 276 -8.10 -5.54 -10.68
C ARG A 276 -7.87 -5.87 -9.21
N LEU A 277 -8.94 -5.99 -8.45
CA LEU A 277 -8.91 -6.32 -7.03
C LEU A 277 -9.54 -7.70 -6.84
N THR A 278 -8.75 -8.68 -6.47
CA THR A 278 -9.19 -10.05 -6.22
C THR A 278 -8.87 -10.46 -4.80
N ARG A 279 -9.88 -10.74 -3.99
CA ARG A 279 -9.66 -11.22 -2.63
C ARG A 279 -9.21 -12.68 -2.69
N THR A 280 -7.97 -12.96 -2.29
CA THR A 280 -7.32 -14.27 -2.43
C THR A 280 -7.36 -15.10 -1.16
N ASP A 281 -7.45 -14.45 0.00
CA ASP A 281 -7.63 -15.06 1.31
C ASP A 281 -8.30 -14.08 2.29
N GLN A 282 -8.40 -14.47 3.57
CA GLN A 282 -9.05 -13.65 4.59
C GLN A 282 -8.43 -12.25 4.72
N ASP A 283 -7.11 -12.15 4.59
CA ASP A 283 -6.34 -10.96 4.90
C ASP A 283 -5.56 -10.43 3.70
N THR A 284 -5.88 -10.89 2.48
CA THR A 284 -5.16 -10.47 1.26
C THR A 284 -6.11 -10.17 0.11
N ILE A 285 -5.89 -9.01 -0.51
CA ILE A 285 -6.39 -8.68 -1.85
C ILE A 285 -5.19 -8.63 -2.78
N LEU A 286 -5.18 -9.45 -3.83
CA LEU A 286 -4.26 -9.27 -4.93
C LEU A 286 -4.73 -8.06 -5.75
N TYR A 287 -4.00 -6.98 -5.63
CA TYR A 287 -4.20 -5.76 -6.40
C TYR A 287 -3.26 -5.79 -7.60
N GLN A 288 -3.84 -5.76 -8.80
CA GLN A 288 -3.11 -5.70 -10.06
C GLN A 288 -3.53 -4.46 -10.83
N PHE A 289 -2.61 -3.87 -11.58
CA PHE A 289 -2.92 -2.71 -12.39
C PHE A 289 -2.16 -2.74 -13.71
N THR A 290 -2.74 -2.07 -14.69
CA THR A 290 -2.11 -1.80 -16.00
C THR A 290 -2.24 -0.32 -16.30
N VAL A 291 -1.14 0.29 -16.70
CA VAL A 291 -1.04 1.71 -17.05
C VAL A 291 -0.77 1.83 -18.54
N GLU A 292 -1.57 2.60 -19.23
CA GLU A 292 -1.49 2.83 -20.67
C GLU A 292 -1.53 4.34 -20.96
N ASP A 293 -0.59 4.80 -21.74
CA ASP A 293 -0.62 6.06 -22.47
C ASP A 293 0.36 5.95 -23.64
N PRO A 294 -0.11 5.66 -24.86
CA PRO A 294 0.75 5.54 -26.04
C PRO A 294 1.53 6.82 -26.38
N GLY A 295 1.06 7.98 -25.88
CA GLY A 295 1.77 9.24 -25.99
C GLY A 295 2.88 9.41 -24.95
N MET A 296 2.90 8.56 -23.91
CA MET A 296 3.87 8.66 -22.81
C MET A 296 4.90 7.54 -22.86
N TRP A 297 4.49 6.28 -22.94
CA TRP A 297 5.37 5.11 -22.93
C TRP A 297 5.33 4.33 -24.23
N THR A 298 6.43 3.65 -24.52
CA THR A 298 6.57 2.83 -25.75
C THR A 298 5.68 1.59 -25.75
N LYS A 299 5.20 1.15 -24.59
CA LYS A 299 4.24 0.03 -24.39
C LYS A 299 3.51 0.19 -23.04
N PRO A 300 2.35 -0.43 -22.85
CA PRO A 300 1.72 -0.56 -21.54
C PRO A 300 2.62 -1.27 -20.54
N TRP A 301 2.39 -1.02 -19.25
CA TRP A 301 3.10 -1.68 -18.18
C TRP A 301 2.16 -2.00 -17.02
N SER A 302 2.47 -3.08 -16.32
CA SER A 302 1.59 -3.60 -15.28
C SER A 302 2.37 -3.86 -14.00
N GLY A 303 1.66 -3.87 -12.89
CA GLY A 303 2.19 -4.20 -11.59
C GLY A 303 1.21 -4.99 -10.75
N GLU A 304 1.71 -5.58 -9.67
CA GLU A 304 0.87 -6.26 -8.68
C GLU A 304 1.40 -6.09 -7.26
N ILE A 305 0.48 -6.01 -6.32
CA ILE A 305 0.74 -5.86 -4.89
C ILE A 305 -0.25 -6.77 -4.13
N PRO A 306 0.23 -7.68 -3.26
CA PRO A 306 -0.65 -8.45 -2.38
C PRO A 306 -1.00 -7.60 -1.15
N VAL A 307 -1.92 -6.64 -1.31
CA VAL A 307 -2.32 -5.74 -0.21
C VAL A 307 -2.86 -6.52 0.97
N LYS A 308 -2.53 -6.09 2.18
CA LYS A 308 -2.81 -6.81 3.42
C LYS A 308 -3.83 -6.08 4.27
N LYS A 309 -4.70 -6.86 4.91
CA LYS A 309 -5.64 -6.34 5.89
C LYS A 309 -4.90 -5.89 7.14
N ILE A 310 -5.28 -4.74 7.68
CA ILE A 310 -4.79 -4.24 8.96
C ILE A 310 -5.95 -4.01 9.93
N ALA A 311 -5.63 -4.05 11.22
CA ALA A 311 -6.58 -3.77 12.28
C ALA A 311 -6.65 -2.25 12.56
N GLY A 312 -7.80 -1.79 13.00
CA GLY A 312 -8.01 -0.40 13.40
C GLY A 312 -8.58 0.47 12.28
N PRO A 313 -8.89 1.72 12.61
CA PRO A 313 -9.37 2.71 11.65
C PRO A 313 -8.20 3.30 10.84
N LEU A 314 -8.52 4.01 9.77
CA LEU A 314 -7.59 4.98 9.21
C LEU A 314 -7.42 6.15 10.19
N TRP A 315 -6.19 6.66 10.28
CA TRP A 315 -5.91 7.86 11.04
C TRP A 315 -6.20 9.10 10.20
N GLU A 316 -6.59 10.17 10.86
CA GLU A 316 -6.73 11.46 10.22
C GLU A 316 -5.35 11.96 9.76
N TYR A 317 -5.24 12.31 8.49
CA TYR A 317 -4.07 12.99 7.93
C TYR A 317 -4.43 14.46 7.69
N ALA A 318 -4.27 15.27 8.71
CA ALA A 318 -4.60 16.71 8.71
C ALA A 318 -3.56 17.51 7.91
N CYS A 319 -3.52 17.33 6.58
CA CYS A 319 -2.50 17.91 5.71
C CYS A 319 -2.56 19.43 5.64
N HIS A 320 -3.76 20.01 5.64
CA HIS A 320 -3.96 21.46 5.53
C HIS A 320 -3.73 22.17 6.85
N GLU A 321 -4.12 21.56 7.95
CA GLU A 321 -3.99 22.10 9.28
C GLU A 321 -2.52 22.26 9.64
N ALA A 322 -2.14 23.49 9.96
CA ALA A 322 -0.75 23.84 10.29
C ALA A 322 0.29 23.47 9.20
N ASN A 323 -0.06 23.51 7.92
CA ASN A 323 0.90 23.34 6.82
C ASN A 323 1.85 24.55 6.73
N TYR A 324 2.51 24.85 7.84
CA TYR A 324 3.54 25.89 7.90
C TYR A 324 4.76 25.58 7.02
N GLY A 325 4.94 24.30 6.64
CA GLY A 325 6.01 23.88 5.75
C GLY A 325 5.94 24.56 4.39
N LEU A 326 4.77 24.67 3.77
CA LEU A 326 4.58 25.37 2.51
C LEU A 326 4.90 26.87 2.64
N GLU A 327 4.31 27.53 3.62
CA GLU A 327 4.51 28.97 3.87
C GLU A 327 5.98 29.29 4.18
N ASN A 328 6.60 28.54 5.09
CA ASN A 328 7.98 28.77 5.50
C ASN A 328 8.98 28.51 4.37
N THR A 329 8.72 27.51 3.52
CA THR A 329 9.54 27.26 2.34
C THR A 329 9.52 28.45 1.37
N LEU A 330 8.35 29.02 1.10
CA LEU A 330 8.23 30.17 0.21
C LEU A 330 8.81 31.46 0.84
N ARG A 331 8.64 31.65 2.15
CA ARG A 331 9.27 32.77 2.87
C ARG A 331 10.79 32.68 2.87
N GLY A 332 11.34 31.48 3.10
CA GLY A 332 12.79 31.23 3.04
C GLY A 332 13.37 31.63 1.69
N ALA A 333 12.73 31.21 0.61
CA ALA A 333 13.15 31.60 -0.74
C ALA A 333 13.16 33.13 -0.95
N ARG A 334 12.16 33.86 -0.43
CA ARG A 334 12.14 35.35 -0.51
C ARG A 334 13.30 35.99 0.26
N VAL A 335 13.72 35.39 1.38
CA VAL A 335 14.90 35.89 2.14
C VAL A 335 16.17 35.67 1.31
N GLU A 336 16.34 34.49 0.73
CA GLU A 336 17.48 34.17 -0.16
C GLU A 336 17.56 35.11 -1.37
N ASP A 337 16.42 35.37 -2.03
CA ASP A 337 16.33 36.33 -3.15
C ASP A 337 16.79 37.73 -2.75
N ALA A 338 16.34 38.22 -1.57
CA ALA A 338 16.69 39.51 -1.05
C ALA A 338 18.20 39.64 -0.68
N GLU A 339 18.78 38.53 -0.20
CA GLU A 339 20.21 38.46 0.09
C GLU A 339 21.06 38.44 -1.18
N ALA A 340 20.62 37.68 -2.19
CA ALA A 340 21.26 37.62 -3.51
C ALA A 340 21.29 39.02 -4.17
N ALA A 341 20.16 39.74 -4.12
CA ALA A 341 20.04 41.07 -4.68
C ALA A 341 20.96 42.12 -3.97
N LYS A 342 21.31 41.91 -2.68
CA LYS A 342 22.27 42.78 -1.97
C LYS A 342 23.71 42.52 -2.42
N LYS A 343 24.06 41.30 -2.80
CA LYS A 343 25.41 40.92 -3.24
C LYS A 343 25.73 41.36 -4.67
N THR A 344 24.72 41.70 -5.46
CA THR A 344 24.85 42.18 -6.83
C THR A 344 24.88 43.67 -6.96
N LYS A 345 24.71 44.40 -5.88
CA LYS A 345 24.91 45.85 -5.74
C LYS A 345 26.28 46.17 -5.14
#